data_02307d632de06a36aaec885d983bb2fd
#
_entry.id   02307d632de06a36aaec885d983bb2fd
#
_cell.length_a   1.000
_cell.length_b   1.000
_cell.length_c   1.000
_cell.angle_alpha   90.00
_cell.angle_beta   90.00
_cell.angle_gamma   90.00
#
_symmetry.space_group_name_H-M   'P 1'
#
loop_
_entity.id
_entity.type
_entity.pdbx_description
1 polymer ?
#
loop_
_entity_poly.entity_id
_entity_poly.type
_entity_poly.pdbx_seq_one_letter_code
_entity_poly.pdbx_strand_id
1 'polypeptide(L)'
;ILSACLRQALLFARQKYESRVVKNTSQGERSELMGSLSKYEQETVINFNAGEQTAIVYTRDKAVMRRIDALVIEFPDVYRLVSETDIDKTYSMPKSHISYRKPRRLSDECREHKREQMTRYNSRDS
;
A
#
# COMPACT_ATOMS: atom_id res chain seq x y z
N ILE A 1 -21.66 -18.18 -13.06
CA ILE A 1 -20.40 -18.63 -13.69
C ILE A 1 -19.26 -17.66 -13.41
N LEU A 2 -19.49 -16.36 -13.54
CA LEU A 2 -18.50 -15.32 -13.22
C LEU A 2 -18.13 -15.27 -11.73
N SER A 3 -19.06 -15.55 -10.82
CA SER A 3 -18.83 -15.58 -9.38
C SER A 3 -17.95 -16.75 -8.93
N ALA A 4 -17.99 -17.89 -9.63
CA ALA A 4 -17.15 -19.04 -9.33
C ALA A 4 -15.69 -18.80 -9.73
N CYS A 5 -15.43 -18.14 -10.85
CA CYS A 5 -14.08 -17.75 -11.27
C CYS A 5 -13.44 -16.75 -10.33
N LEU A 6 -14.21 -15.77 -9.83
CA LEU A 6 -13.75 -14.79 -8.84
C LEU A 6 -13.42 -15.44 -7.49
N ARG A 7 -14.23 -16.40 -7.05
CA ARG A 7 -13.96 -17.15 -5.82
C ARG A 7 -12.70 -18.01 -5.93
N GLN A 8 -12.47 -18.66 -7.07
CA GLN A 8 -11.27 -19.44 -7.30
C GLN A 8 -10.02 -18.57 -7.37
N ALA A 9 -10.09 -17.40 -8.01
CA ALA A 9 -8.99 -16.45 -8.05
C ALA A 9 -8.66 -15.89 -6.67
N LEU A 10 -9.66 -15.60 -5.84
CA LEU A 10 -9.48 -15.15 -4.46
C LEU A 10 -8.89 -16.26 -3.58
N LEU A 11 -9.35 -17.50 -3.71
CA LEU A 11 -8.79 -18.65 -3.01
C LEU A 11 -7.35 -18.94 -3.42
N PHE A 12 -7.03 -18.80 -4.69
CA PHE A 12 -5.68 -18.99 -5.21
C PHE A 12 -4.71 -17.91 -4.71
N ALA A 13 -5.14 -16.65 -4.69
CA ALA A 13 -4.39 -15.54 -4.11
C ALA A 13 -4.17 -15.73 -2.60
N ARG A 14 -5.19 -16.22 -1.89
CA ARG A 14 -5.12 -16.51 -0.46
C ARG A 14 -4.15 -17.65 -0.14
N GLN A 15 -4.21 -18.74 -0.88
CA GLN A 15 -3.26 -19.87 -0.73
C GLN A 15 -1.81 -19.45 -1.01
N LYS A 16 -1.61 -18.62 -2.03
CA LYS A 16 -0.30 -18.09 -2.36
C LYS A 16 0.24 -17.17 -1.27
N TYR A 17 -0.64 -16.39 -0.66
CA TYR A 17 -0.30 -15.53 0.48
C TYR A 17 0.04 -16.35 1.72
N GLU A 18 -0.76 -17.35 2.07
CA GLU A 18 -0.52 -18.21 3.21
C GLU A 18 0.77 -19.04 3.07
N SER A 19 1.05 -19.57 1.88
CA SER A 19 2.30 -20.29 1.63
C SER A 19 3.53 -19.40 1.72
N ARG A 20 3.40 -18.10 1.41
CA ARG A 20 4.47 -17.12 1.60
C ARG A 20 4.70 -16.77 3.07
N VAL A 21 3.64 -16.61 3.84
CA VAL A 21 3.72 -16.34 5.28
C VAL A 21 4.42 -17.49 6.00
N VAL A 22 4.11 -18.74 5.64
CA VAL A 22 4.76 -19.92 6.19
C VAL A 22 6.24 -20.01 5.79
N LYS A 23 6.58 -19.68 4.54
CA LYS A 23 7.99 -19.62 4.10
C LYS A 23 8.76 -18.49 4.78
N ASN A 24 8.13 -17.36 5.01
CA ASN A 24 8.75 -16.24 5.72
C ASN A 24 8.99 -16.53 7.21
N THR A 25 8.14 -17.34 7.86
CA THR A 25 8.37 -17.73 9.25
C THR A 25 9.56 -18.67 9.42
N SER A 26 9.81 -19.55 8.47
CA SER A 26 10.98 -20.44 8.52
C SER A 26 12.29 -19.75 8.08
N GLN A 27 12.20 -18.70 7.27
CA GLN A 27 13.36 -17.90 6.85
C GLN A 27 13.48 -16.59 7.62
N GLY A 28 12.54 -16.29 8.49
CA GLY A 28 12.47 -15.03 9.25
C GLY A 28 13.68 -14.76 10.11
N GLU A 29 14.25 -15.78 10.73
CA GLU A 29 15.46 -15.65 11.54
C GLU A 29 16.70 -15.32 10.72
N ARG A 30 16.80 -15.81 9.48
CA ARG A 30 17.92 -15.52 8.58
C ARG A 30 17.79 -14.16 7.88
N SER A 31 16.57 -13.72 7.59
CA SER A 31 16.35 -12.42 6.95
C SER A 31 16.56 -11.25 7.91
N GLU A 32 16.33 -11.42 9.21
CA GLU A 32 16.66 -10.42 10.21
C GLU A 32 18.17 -10.21 10.37
N LEU A 33 18.96 -11.27 10.20
CA LEU A 33 20.43 -11.21 10.24
C LEU A 33 21.03 -10.61 8.96
N MET A 34 20.34 -10.68 7.82
CA MET A 34 20.79 -10.12 6.54
C MET A 34 20.41 -8.66 6.33
N GLY A 35 19.78 -8.05 7.33
CA GLY A 35 19.42 -6.64 7.31
C GLY A 35 18.09 -6.36 6.63
N SER A 36 17.08 -6.01 7.42
CA SER A 36 15.90 -5.35 6.88
C SER A 36 16.34 -4.06 6.17
N LEU A 37 15.74 -3.75 5.03
CA LEU A 37 15.98 -2.50 4.33
C LEU A 37 15.75 -1.32 5.28
N SER A 38 16.67 -0.37 5.27
CA SER A 38 16.51 0.88 6.02
C SER A 38 15.30 1.66 5.46
N LYS A 39 14.79 2.59 6.25
CA LYS A 39 13.66 3.42 5.80
C LYS A 39 13.97 4.22 4.53
N TYR A 40 15.22 4.58 4.33
CA TYR A 40 15.68 5.29 3.13
C TYR A 40 15.77 4.40 1.90
N GLU A 41 16.00 3.12 2.08
CA GLU A 41 16.02 2.14 0.98
C GLU A 41 14.62 1.67 0.58
N GLN A 42 13.64 1.88 1.46
CA GLN A 42 12.23 1.59 1.19
C GLN A 42 11.60 2.73 0.39
N GLU A 43 12.02 2.89 -0.85
CA GLU A 43 11.53 3.96 -1.71
C GLU A 43 10.34 3.52 -2.57
N THR A 44 9.56 4.49 -2.99
CA THR A 44 8.47 4.31 -3.94
C THR A 44 8.65 5.30 -5.07
N VAL A 45 8.66 4.80 -6.30
CA VAL A 45 8.83 5.60 -7.51
C VAL A 45 7.59 5.42 -8.39
N ILE A 46 6.98 6.53 -8.81
CA ILE A 46 5.83 6.53 -9.71
C ILE A 46 6.25 7.18 -11.02
N ASN A 47 6.22 6.40 -12.09
CA ASN A 47 6.57 6.85 -13.42
C ASN A 47 5.33 6.94 -14.31
N PHE A 48 5.11 8.10 -14.91
CA PHE A 48 4.07 8.30 -15.91
C PHE A 48 4.49 9.39 -16.87
N ASN A 49 3.90 9.38 -18.06
CA ASN A 49 4.14 10.41 -19.07
C ASN A 49 2.81 10.97 -19.59
N ALA A 50 2.89 12.04 -20.39
CA ALA A 50 1.70 12.71 -20.91
C ALA A 50 0.96 11.90 -21.99
N GLY A 51 1.68 11.02 -22.70
CA GLY A 51 1.12 10.25 -23.81
C GLY A 51 0.40 8.96 -23.41
N GLU A 52 0.70 8.42 -22.22
CA GLU A 52 0.11 7.18 -21.73
C GLU A 52 -0.97 7.46 -20.67
N GLN A 53 -1.94 6.57 -20.60
CA GLN A 53 -3.02 6.64 -19.60
C GLN A 53 -2.69 5.86 -18.33
N THR A 54 -1.64 5.06 -18.36
CA THR A 54 -1.19 4.22 -17.24
C THR A 54 0.06 4.79 -16.59
N ALA A 55 0.14 4.61 -15.27
CA ALA A 55 1.32 4.90 -14.47
C ALA A 55 1.90 3.61 -13.92
N ILE A 56 3.20 3.56 -13.77
CA ILE A 56 3.91 2.41 -13.20
C ILE A 56 4.43 2.81 -11.83
N VAL A 57 4.06 2.03 -10.81
CA VAL A 57 4.47 2.23 -9.43
C VAL A 57 5.46 1.14 -9.05
N TYR A 58 6.68 1.53 -8.77
CA TYR A 58 7.72 0.66 -8.22
C TYR A 58 7.88 0.96 -6.75
N THR A 59 7.85 -0.05 -5.90
CA THR A 59 7.99 0.17 -4.46
C THR A 59 8.76 -0.95 -3.77
N ARG A 60 9.57 -0.56 -2.82
CA ARG A 60 10.21 -1.44 -1.82
C ARG A 60 9.58 -1.29 -0.45
N ASP A 61 8.65 -0.37 -0.28
CA ASP A 61 7.96 -0.13 0.99
C ASP A 61 6.83 -1.15 1.18
N LYS A 62 6.95 -1.95 2.22
CA LYS A 62 5.96 -2.98 2.57
C LYS A 62 4.58 -2.39 2.89
N ALA A 63 4.52 -1.20 3.46
CA ALA A 63 3.26 -0.53 3.76
C ALA A 63 2.52 -0.12 2.48
N VAL A 64 3.26 0.40 1.49
CA VAL A 64 2.72 0.72 0.16
C VAL A 64 2.28 -0.55 -0.57
N MET A 65 3.09 -1.62 -0.51
CA MET A 65 2.74 -2.91 -1.09
C MET A 65 1.41 -3.44 -0.56
N ARG A 66 1.20 -3.39 0.76
CA ARG A 66 -0.05 -3.84 1.38
C ARG A 66 -1.26 -3.05 0.89
N ARG A 67 -1.12 -1.74 0.76
CA ARG A 67 -2.20 -0.87 0.26
C ARG A 67 -2.54 -1.17 -1.19
N ILE A 68 -1.53 -1.29 -2.05
CA ILE A 68 -1.75 -1.55 -3.47
C ILE A 68 -2.19 -2.99 -3.71
N ASP A 69 -1.67 -3.97 -2.97
CA ASP A 69 -2.12 -5.36 -3.03
C ASP A 69 -3.61 -5.48 -2.70
N ALA A 70 -4.09 -4.77 -1.69
CA ALA A 70 -5.51 -4.70 -1.35
C ALA A 70 -6.34 -4.12 -2.50
N LEU A 71 -5.84 -3.08 -3.16
CA LEU A 71 -6.50 -2.47 -4.33
C LEU A 71 -6.48 -3.41 -5.55
N VAL A 72 -5.42 -4.17 -5.75
CA VAL A 72 -5.34 -5.18 -6.83
C VAL A 72 -6.37 -6.29 -6.61
N ILE A 73 -6.58 -6.71 -5.38
CA ILE A 73 -7.58 -7.74 -5.05
C ILE A 73 -9.00 -7.21 -5.23
N GLU A 74 -9.26 -5.99 -4.76
CA GLU A 74 -10.58 -5.36 -4.81
C GLU A 74 -10.95 -4.86 -6.22
N PHE A 75 -9.98 -4.30 -6.94
CA PHE A 75 -10.16 -3.72 -8.27
C PHE A 75 -9.12 -4.28 -9.27
N PRO A 76 -9.23 -5.57 -9.68
CA PRO A 76 -8.22 -6.18 -10.55
C PRO A 76 -8.19 -5.62 -11.98
N ASP A 77 -9.26 -4.94 -12.40
CA ASP A 77 -9.32 -4.28 -13.71
C ASP A 77 -8.58 -2.94 -13.73
N VAL A 78 -8.43 -2.31 -12.57
CA VAL A 78 -7.84 -0.97 -12.43
C VAL A 78 -6.37 -1.06 -12.00
N TYR A 79 -6.09 -1.86 -10.99
CA TYR A 79 -4.74 -2.06 -10.46
C TYR A 79 -4.23 -3.44 -10.82
N ARG A 80 -3.02 -3.52 -11.38
CA ARG A 80 -2.40 -4.77 -11.81
C ARG A 80 -0.99 -4.90 -11.26
N LEU A 81 -0.64 -6.10 -10.82
CA LEU A 81 0.72 -6.45 -10.46
C LEU A 81 1.49 -6.80 -11.74
N VAL A 82 2.51 -6.03 -12.07
CA VAL A 82 3.35 -6.21 -13.28
C VAL A 82 4.48 -7.18 -12.99
N SER A 83 5.24 -6.93 -11.91
CA SER A 83 6.34 -7.79 -11.51
C SER A 83 6.48 -7.82 -9.99
N GLU A 84 7.08 -8.88 -9.52
CA GLU A 84 7.28 -9.11 -8.10
C GLU A 84 8.61 -9.80 -7.86
N THR A 85 9.41 -9.24 -6.96
CA THR A 85 10.61 -9.88 -6.44
C THR A 85 10.47 -10.07 -4.92
N ASP A 86 11.47 -10.63 -4.27
CA ASP A 86 11.46 -10.84 -2.82
C ASP A 86 11.51 -9.50 -2.05
N ILE A 87 12.03 -8.45 -2.66
CA ILE A 87 12.29 -7.16 -2.04
C ILE A 87 11.31 -6.09 -2.53
N ASP A 88 10.98 -6.11 -3.82
CA ASP A 88 10.21 -5.06 -4.47
C ASP A 88 9.04 -5.59 -5.27
N LYS A 89 8.10 -4.71 -5.57
CA LYS A 89 6.96 -4.99 -6.44
C LYS A 89 6.72 -3.83 -7.39
N THR A 90 6.30 -4.15 -8.59
CA THR A 90 5.92 -3.18 -9.61
C THR A 90 4.45 -3.36 -9.97
N TYR A 91 3.71 -2.27 -9.92
CA TYR A 91 2.27 -2.25 -10.21
C TYR A 91 1.97 -1.32 -11.38
N SER A 92 0.86 -1.60 -12.05
CA SER A 92 0.28 -0.71 -13.06
C SER A 92 -1.04 -0.16 -12.54
N MET A 93 -1.24 1.14 -12.67
CA MET A 93 -2.45 1.82 -12.24
C MET A 93 -2.83 2.92 -13.24
N PRO A 94 -4.09 3.37 -13.28
CA PRO A 94 -4.45 4.51 -14.10
C PRO A 94 -3.80 5.80 -13.61
N LYS A 95 -3.25 6.55 -14.55
CA LYS A 95 -2.63 7.85 -14.29
C LYS A 95 -3.59 8.84 -13.62
N SER A 96 -4.89 8.76 -13.93
CA SER A 96 -5.93 9.64 -13.35
C SER A 96 -6.08 9.48 -11.83
N HIS A 97 -5.62 8.38 -11.25
CA HIS A 97 -5.66 8.14 -9.81
C HIS A 97 -4.53 8.87 -9.05
N ILE A 98 -3.57 9.41 -9.77
CA ILE A 98 -2.53 10.26 -9.18
C ILE A 98 -3.07 11.67 -9.06
N SER A 99 -3.12 12.22 -7.85
CA SER A 99 -3.71 13.53 -7.60
C SER A 99 -2.77 14.41 -6.77
N TYR A 100 -2.78 15.68 -7.10
CA TYR A 100 -2.09 16.71 -6.34
C TYR A 100 -3.12 17.49 -5.53
N ARG A 101 -2.93 17.57 -4.24
CA ARG A 101 -3.88 18.21 -3.34
C ARG A 101 -3.32 19.53 -2.83
N LYS A 102 -4.19 20.54 -2.75
CA LYS A 102 -3.84 21.77 -2.08
C LYS A 102 -3.64 21.51 -0.58
N PRO A 103 -2.60 22.08 0.03
CA PRO A 103 -2.42 21.95 1.48
C PRO A 103 -3.62 22.57 2.21
N ARG A 104 -4.11 21.86 3.21
CA ARG A 104 -5.20 22.34 4.05
C ARG A 104 -4.69 23.48 4.93
N ARG A 105 -5.21 24.67 4.68
CA ARG A 105 -5.02 25.79 5.58
C ARG A 105 -6.18 25.82 6.55
N LEU A 106 -5.91 25.43 7.79
CA LEU A 106 -6.88 25.58 8.86
C LEU A 106 -6.81 27.01 9.38
N SER A 107 -7.98 27.66 9.54
CA SER A 107 -8.05 28.94 10.23
C SER A 107 -7.59 28.77 11.68
N ASP A 108 -7.09 29.85 12.29
CA ASP A 108 -6.61 29.80 13.67
C ASP A 108 -7.72 29.38 14.65
N GLU A 109 -8.96 29.80 14.39
CA GLU A 109 -10.15 29.38 15.13
C GLU A 109 -10.36 27.85 15.06
N CYS A 110 -10.21 27.24 13.88
CA CYS A 110 -10.29 25.79 13.74
C CYS A 110 -9.18 25.05 14.47
N ARG A 111 -7.99 25.62 14.50
CA ARG A 111 -6.84 25.06 15.24
C ARG A 111 -7.09 25.06 16.74
N GLU A 112 -7.59 26.17 17.26
CA GLU A 112 -7.94 26.33 18.68
C GLU A 112 -9.05 25.36 19.08
N HIS A 113 -10.09 25.28 18.28
CA HIS A 113 -11.21 24.37 18.54
C HIS A 113 -10.75 22.89 18.58
N LYS A 114 -9.85 22.50 17.68
CA LYS A 114 -9.26 21.14 17.70
C LYS A 114 -8.38 20.92 18.92
N ARG A 115 -7.60 21.92 19.33
CA ARG A 115 -6.81 21.82 20.56
C ARG A 115 -7.68 21.62 21.78
N GLU A 116 -8.76 22.37 21.90
CA GLU A 116 -9.74 22.23 22.99
C GLU A 116 -10.38 20.86 23.01
N GLN A 117 -10.78 20.34 21.84
CA GLN A 117 -11.34 18.99 21.74
C GLN A 117 -10.35 17.92 22.18
N MET A 118 -9.09 18.03 21.78
CA MET A 118 -8.04 17.08 22.17
C MET A 118 -7.73 17.19 23.67
N THR A 119 -7.71 18.38 24.22
CA THR A 119 -7.51 18.60 25.66
C THR A 119 -8.65 17.99 26.47
N ARG A 120 -9.90 18.16 26.04
CA ARG A 120 -11.07 17.55 26.69
C ARG A 120 -11.03 16.03 26.61
N TYR A 121 -10.61 15.47 25.48
CA TYR A 121 -10.48 14.04 25.30
C TYR A 121 -9.42 13.46 26.23
N ASN A 122 -8.25 14.07 26.30
CA ASN A 122 -7.15 13.64 27.16
C ASN A 122 -7.45 13.81 28.65
N SER A 123 -8.27 14.79 29.03
CA SER A 123 -8.66 14.99 30.43
C SER A 123 -9.73 14.01 30.94
N ARG A 124 -10.42 13.30 30.03
CA ARG A 124 -11.38 12.27 30.42
C ARG A 124 -10.73 10.94 30.82
N ASP A 125 -9.52 10.68 30.37
CA ASP A 125 -8.76 9.45 30.65
C ASP A 125 -7.88 9.55 31.90
N SER A 126 -7.86 10.71 32.54
CA SER A 126 -7.20 10.91 33.83
C SER A 126 -8.24 10.90 35.01
#